data_984248b1c844d0f21b8a9428e6b84e74
#
_entry.id   984248b1c844d0f21b8a9428e6b84e74
#
_cell.length_a   1.000
_cell.length_b   1.000
_cell.length_c   1.000
_cell.angle_alpha   90.00
_cell.angle_beta   90.00
_cell.angle_gamma   90.00
#
_symmetry.space_group_name_H-M   'P 1'
#
loop_
_entity.id
_entity.type
_entity.pdbx_description
1 polymer ?
#
loop_
_entity_poly.entity_id
_entity_poly.type
_entity_poly.pdbx_seq_one_letter_code
_entity_poly.pdbx_strand_id
1 'polypeptide(L)'
;MRNAKGNVPGPCELANVNRILSILRHKSGTLAHMVPPRAARLRKARSRMDVILHLGAHRTATTSFQHYMRANGAVFEADRLAFWGPVRTRNGLLHGVIPVPGRIRASQQLARAGGRIGLKVQKVKARGFQQLVISDENLIGTMRRNIRDMRIYPAAGERMARYHVAFGPRLTRVVLSIRGQESYWKSVLSYNLERIGCVPSEAELTHIATGPRSWRDVITDIACAMPGVEIVVLPHERFATRPEARLAAMTGRAGLTRRHAREMLNRSPTMPVLHAALEARGADAQACGLNPGLNTERGHWNPFTDLQSGAMAEAYADDLYWLRAGADGLAILTEESQPETAGKHPAAGSPKRGQDYGKEKRLA
;
A
#
# COMPACT_ATOMS: atom_id res chain seq x y z
N MET A 1 -38.45 19.25 -12.69
CA MET A 1 -37.45 20.29 -12.43
C MET A 1 -37.08 20.26 -10.96
N ARG A 2 -35.98 19.61 -10.59
CA ARG A 2 -35.33 19.73 -9.27
C ARG A 2 -33.84 19.84 -9.51
N ASN A 3 -33.25 20.92 -9.02
CA ASN A 3 -31.87 21.32 -9.23
C ASN A 3 -30.86 20.34 -8.60
N ALA A 4 -29.95 19.83 -9.41
CA ALA A 4 -28.72 19.21 -8.97
C ALA A 4 -27.72 20.32 -8.59
N LYS A 5 -27.55 20.61 -7.32
CA LYS A 5 -26.40 21.37 -6.82
C LYS A 5 -25.26 20.40 -6.53
N GLY A 6 -24.21 20.49 -7.33
CA GLY A 6 -22.93 19.83 -7.06
C GLY A 6 -22.35 20.33 -5.74
N ASN A 7 -22.17 19.43 -4.80
CA ASN A 7 -21.56 19.73 -3.50
C ASN A 7 -20.03 19.66 -3.66
N VAL A 8 -19.41 20.82 -3.83
CA VAL A 8 -17.97 21.01 -3.67
C VAL A 8 -17.69 20.84 -2.16
N PRO A 9 -16.76 19.97 -1.72
CA PRO A 9 -16.44 19.87 -0.30
C PRO A 9 -15.92 21.22 0.20
N GLY A 10 -16.62 21.79 1.16
CA GLY A 10 -16.31 23.09 1.74
C GLY A 10 -15.08 23.01 2.64
N PRO A 11 -14.51 24.18 3.00
CA PRO A 11 -13.28 24.31 3.80
C PRO A 11 -13.36 23.71 5.22
N CYS A 12 -14.48 23.12 5.58
CA CYS A 12 -14.71 22.52 6.92
C CYS A 12 -14.03 21.15 7.13
N GLU A 13 -13.66 20.39 6.07
CA GLU A 13 -12.94 19.11 6.24
C GLU A 13 -11.45 19.33 6.52
N LEU A 14 -10.85 20.37 5.98
CA LEU A 14 -9.48 20.80 6.32
C LEU A 14 -9.39 21.38 7.74
N ALA A 15 -10.44 21.98 8.25
CA ALA A 15 -10.49 22.52 9.61
C ALA A 15 -10.41 21.44 10.69
N ASN A 16 -10.93 20.24 10.45
CA ASN A 16 -10.85 19.12 11.41
C ASN A 16 -9.44 18.52 11.50
N VAL A 17 -8.71 18.42 10.41
CA VAL A 17 -7.30 17.97 10.42
C VAL A 17 -6.42 19.02 11.12
N ASN A 18 -6.64 20.30 10.84
CA ASN A 18 -5.93 21.40 11.49
C ASN A 18 -6.27 21.52 12.98
N ARG A 19 -7.49 21.20 13.40
CA ARG A 19 -7.90 21.21 14.80
C ARG A 19 -7.26 20.07 15.60
N ILE A 20 -7.04 18.91 14.99
CA ILE A 20 -6.27 17.81 15.60
C ILE A 20 -4.79 18.16 15.70
N LEU A 21 -4.23 18.83 14.68
CA LEU A 21 -2.84 19.30 14.68
C LEU A 21 -2.61 20.50 15.62
N SER A 22 -3.59 21.39 15.79
CA SER A 22 -3.48 22.53 16.72
C SER A 22 -3.48 22.10 18.19
N ILE A 23 -4.23 21.07 18.56
CA ILE A 23 -4.20 20.48 19.91
C ILE A 23 -2.82 19.88 20.24
N LEU A 24 -2.08 19.44 19.21
CA LEU A 24 -0.72 18.89 19.36
C LEU A 24 0.37 20.00 19.41
N ARG A 25 0.13 21.17 18.84
CA ARG A 25 1.11 22.29 18.85
C ARG A 25 1.18 23.05 20.17
N HIS A 26 0.16 23.01 20.99
CA HIS A 26 0.14 23.77 22.26
C HIS A 26 0.89 23.12 23.44
N LYS A 27 1.58 21.99 23.21
CA LYS A 27 2.41 21.33 24.25
C LYS A 27 3.88 21.18 23.91
N SER A 28 4.36 21.81 22.83
CA SER A 28 5.78 21.74 22.45
C SER A 28 6.39 23.14 22.43
N GLY A 29 6.99 23.49 23.56
CA GLY A 29 7.88 24.65 23.65
C GLY A 29 9.05 24.52 22.65
N THR A 30 9.47 25.63 22.15
CA THR A 30 10.55 25.89 21.21
C THR A 30 11.82 25.07 21.53
N LEU A 31 12.16 24.09 20.71
CA LEU A 31 13.48 23.45 20.70
C LEU A 31 14.08 23.58 19.30
N ALA A 32 15.13 24.41 19.22
CA ALA A 32 15.99 24.49 18.05
C ALA A 32 16.56 23.10 17.75
N HIS A 33 16.30 22.58 16.54
CA HIS A 33 16.77 21.25 16.12
C HIS A 33 18.26 21.28 15.83
N MET A 34 19.08 20.96 16.82
CA MET A 34 20.41 20.40 16.57
C MET A 34 20.26 18.98 15.99
N VAL A 35 20.57 18.81 14.71
CA VAL A 35 20.63 17.51 14.06
C VAL A 35 21.79 16.73 14.67
N PRO A 36 21.53 15.62 15.38
CA PRO A 36 22.61 14.86 16.00
C PRO A 36 23.52 14.23 14.93
N PRO A 37 24.84 14.09 15.19
CA PRO A 37 25.79 13.50 14.25
C PRO A 37 25.43 12.06 13.89
N ARG A 38 25.75 11.65 12.65
CA ARG A 38 25.40 10.36 12.05
C ARG A 38 25.70 9.15 12.96
N ALA A 39 26.80 9.20 13.73
CA ALA A 39 27.18 8.17 14.69
C ALA A 39 26.21 8.03 15.89
N ALA A 40 25.65 9.14 16.39
CA ALA A 40 24.65 9.13 17.46
C ALA A 40 23.30 8.57 16.97
N ARG A 41 22.94 8.81 15.70
CA ARG A 41 21.78 8.17 15.06
C ARG A 41 21.95 6.65 14.97
N LEU A 42 23.13 6.16 14.61
CA LEU A 42 23.41 4.73 14.50
C LEU A 42 23.43 4.02 15.86
N ARG A 43 23.93 4.66 16.92
CA ARG A 43 23.88 4.11 18.29
C ARG A 43 22.46 4.05 18.86
N LYS A 44 21.65 5.07 18.63
CA LYS A 44 20.24 5.13 19.07
C LYS A 44 19.37 4.13 18.29
N ALA A 45 19.72 3.82 17.03
CA ALA A 45 19.04 2.81 16.22
C ALA A 45 19.22 1.38 16.76
N ARG A 46 20.38 1.03 17.35
CA ARG A 46 20.67 -0.31 17.88
C ARG A 46 19.84 -0.70 19.12
N SER A 47 19.25 0.24 19.85
CA SER A 47 18.44 -0.04 21.05
C SER A 47 16.92 -0.02 20.80
N ARG A 48 16.47 0.35 19.60
CA ARG A 48 15.06 0.53 19.27
C ARG A 48 14.60 -0.59 18.34
N MET A 49 13.53 -1.29 18.74
CA MET A 49 12.85 -2.24 17.86
C MET A 49 12.09 -1.48 16.77
N ASP A 50 12.26 -1.88 15.51
CA ASP A 50 11.49 -1.33 14.40
C ASP A 50 10.07 -1.87 14.39
N VAL A 51 9.09 -0.99 14.32
CA VAL A 51 7.68 -1.33 14.12
C VAL A 51 7.26 -0.88 12.73
N ILE A 52 6.90 -1.82 11.90
CA ILE A 52 6.60 -1.65 10.48
C ILE A 52 5.12 -1.96 10.27
N LEU A 53 4.34 -0.99 9.79
CA LEU A 53 2.96 -1.21 9.35
C LEU A 53 2.94 -1.51 7.86
N HIS A 54 2.55 -2.71 7.50
CA HIS A 54 2.24 -3.08 6.13
C HIS A 54 0.73 -2.90 5.90
N LEU A 55 0.40 -1.83 5.22
CA LEU A 55 -0.98 -1.48 4.91
C LEU A 55 -1.53 -2.37 3.80
N GLY A 56 -0.69 -2.69 2.78
CA GLY A 56 -1.08 -3.32 1.54
C GLY A 56 -2.31 -2.62 0.97
N ALA A 57 -2.41 -2.29 -0.30
CA ALA A 57 -3.75 -2.09 -0.82
C ALA A 57 -4.48 -3.43 -0.82
N HIS A 58 -5.80 -3.43 -0.73
CA HIS A 58 -6.57 -4.64 -0.99
C HIS A 58 -6.23 -5.16 -2.39
N ARG A 59 -6.31 -6.47 -2.57
CA ARG A 59 -6.02 -7.12 -3.86
C ARG A 59 -4.57 -6.98 -4.36
N THR A 60 -3.62 -6.77 -3.46
CA THR A 60 -2.17 -6.74 -3.73
C THR A 60 -1.42 -7.95 -3.16
N ALA A 61 -2.06 -9.12 -3.14
CA ALA A 61 -1.52 -10.37 -2.60
C ALA A 61 -1.15 -10.32 -1.10
N THR A 62 -1.83 -9.47 -0.33
CA THR A 62 -1.61 -9.32 1.12
C THR A 62 -1.91 -10.61 1.87
N THR A 63 -2.96 -11.34 1.50
CA THR A 63 -3.32 -12.64 2.11
C THR A 63 -2.22 -13.68 1.92
N SER A 64 -1.64 -13.78 0.71
CA SER A 64 -0.51 -14.68 0.43
C SER A 64 0.73 -14.30 1.23
N PHE A 65 1.03 -13.01 1.34
CA PHE A 65 2.11 -12.53 2.18
C PHE A 65 1.88 -12.85 3.67
N GLN A 66 0.69 -12.64 4.18
CA GLN A 66 0.34 -12.96 5.57
C GLN A 66 0.40 -14.48 5.83
N HIS A 67 0.05 -15.30 4.85
CA HIS A 67 0.22 -16.74 4.91
C HIS A 67 1.72 -17.12 4.99
N TYR A 68 2.53 -16.59 4.08
CA TYR A 68 3.97 -16.77 4.07
C TYR A 68 4.61 -16.42 5.43
N MET A 69 4.22 -15.30 6.04
CA MET A 69 4.71 -14.88 7.35
C MET A 69 4.33 -15.85 8.47
N ARG A 70 3.10 -16.40 8.44
CA ARG A 70 2.64 -17.37 9.44
C ARG A 70 3.29 -18.73 9.26
N ALA A 71 3.37 -19.22 8.02
CA ALA A 71 3.93 -20.53 7.71
C ALA A 71 5.44 -20.64 8.03
N ASN A 72 6.15 -19.51 7.97
CA ASN A 72 7.57 -19.41 8.33
C ASN A 72 7.80 -18.81 9.71
N GLY A 73 6.80 -18.76 10.59
CA GLY A 73 6.85 -18.06 11.87
C GLY A 73 8.05 -18.45 12.74
N ALA A 74 8.35 -19.74 12.87
CA ALA A 74 9.49 -20.24 13.66
C ALA A 74 10.84 -19.74 13.12
N VAL A 75 11.02 -19.70 11.79
CA VAL A 75 12.24 -19.18 11.15
C VAL A 75 12.40 -17.70 11.46
N PHE A 76 11.33 -16.91 11.30
CA PHE A 76 11.38 -15.48 11.56
C PHE A 76 11.56 -15.15 13.05
N GLU A 77 10.99 -15.95 13.96
CA GLU A 77 11.23 -15.80 15.39
C GLU A 77 12.69 -16.05 15.75
N ALA A 78 13.33 -17.07 15.18
CA ALA A 78 14.77 -17.33 15.35
C ALA A 78 15.61 -16.15 14.84
N ASP A 79 15.18 -15.52 13.76
CA ASP A 79 15.78 -14.30 13.20
C ASP A 79 15.37 -13.01 13.95
N ARG A 80 14.69 -13.11 15.09
CA ARG A 80 14.23 -11.96 15.90
C ARG A 80 13.28 -11.01 15.14
N LEU A 81 12.49 -11.55 14.22
CA LEU A 81 11.44 -10.85 13.48
C LEU A 81 10.08 -11.34 13.99
N ALA A 82 9.31 -10.44 14.58
CA ALA A 82 7.94 -10.72 15.03
C ALA A 82 6.92 -10.35 13.96
N PHE A 83 5.80 -11.06 13.94
CA PHE A 83 4.70 -10.81 13.02
C PHE A 83 3.35 -10.73 13.73
N TRP A 84 2.55 -9.70 13.37
CA TRP A 84 1.15 -9.58 13.74
C TRP A 84 0.30 -9.46 12.48
N GLY A 85 -0.47 -10.49 12.21
CA GLY A 85 -1.42 -10.52 11.09
C GLY A 85 -2.86 -10.15 11.50
N PRO A 86 -3.83 -10.27 10.55
CA PRO A 86 -5.22 -9.86 10.74
C PRO A 86 -5.92 -10.50 11.93
N VAL A 87 -5.64 -11.77 12.23
CA VAL A 87 -6.21 -12.44 13.41
C VAL A 87 -5.90 -11.64 14.68
N ARG A 88 -4.68 -11.14 14.83
CA ARG A 88 -4.29 -10.39 16.01
C ARG A 88 -4.76 -8.95 15.99
N THR A 89 -4.66 -8.29 14.84
CA THR A 89 -5.04 -6.87 14.70
C THR A 89 -6.54 -6.67 14.88
N ARG A 90 -7.36 -7.60 14.35
CA ARG A 90 -8.83 -7.53 14.37
C ARG A 90 -9.43 -8.05 15.67
N ASN A 91 -8.74 -8.94 16.39
CA ASN A 91 -9.21 -9.49 17.67
C ASN A 91 -8.80 -8.59 18.85
N GLY A 92 -9.25 -7.35 18.84
CA GLY A 92 -9.16 -6.41 19.95
C GLY A 92 -7.90 -5.57 20.05
N LEU A 93 -6.76 -5.96 19.42
CA LEU A 93 -5.51 -5.20 19.54
C LEU A 93 -5.68 -3.74 19.11
N LEU A 94 -6.26 -3.52 17.94
CA LEU A 94 -6.45 -2.20 17.35
C LEU A 94 -7.85 -1.60 17.59
N HIS A 95 -8.70 -2.27 18.40
CA HIS A 95 -10.03 -1.77 18.72
C HIS A 95 -9.96 -0.38 19.34
N GLY A 96 -10.77 0.55 18.83
CA GLY A 96 -10.84 1.94 19.29
C GLY A 96 -9.75 2.87 18.72
N VAL A 97 -8.82 2.38 17.87
CA VAL A 97 -8.01 3.27 17.06
C VAL A 97 -8.92 4.00 16.08
N ILE A 98 -9.71 3.26 15.32
CA ILE A 98 -10.85 3.83 14.59
C ILE A 98 -12.03 3.82 15.55
N PRO A 99 -12.72 4.96 15.76
CA PRO A 99 -13.78 5.06 16.76
C PRO A 99 -14.98 4.21 16.36
N VAL A 100 -15.56 3.57 17.35
CA VAL A 100 -16.83 2.87 17.23
C VAL A 100 -17.89 3.68 17.97
N PRO A 101 -19.09 3.88 17.42
CA PRO A 101 -20.19 4.51 18.12
C PRO A 101 -20.44 3.85 19.49
N GLY A 102 -20.69 4.67 20.52
CA GLY A 102 -20.93 4.17 21.86
C GLY A 102 -20.73 5.24 22.93
N ARG A 103 -20.85 4.86 24.20
CA ARG A 103 -20.76 5.77 25.36
C ARG A 103 -19.35 6.35 25.57
N ILE A 104 -18.31 5.71 25.06
CA ILE A 104 -16.92 6.12 25.25
C ILE A 104 -16.52 7.07 24.13
N ARG A 105 -16.05 8.25 24.49
CA ARG A 105 -15.58 9.27 23.52
C ARG A 105 -14.44 8.74 22.64
N ALA A 106 -14.39 9.18 21.40
CA ALA A 106 -13.37 8.77 20.41
C ALA A 106 -11.91 8.99 20.89
N SER A 107 -11.66 10.07 21.66
CA SER A 107 -10.35 10.35 22.26
C SER A 107 -9.96 9.34 23.34
N GLN A 108 -10.92 8.94 24.17
CA GLN A 108 -10.71 7.93 25.22
C GLN A 108 -10.49 6.54 24.61
N GLN A 109 -11.27 6.19 23.56
CA GLN A 109 -11.04 4.95 22.81
C GLN A 109 -9.62 4.89 22.27
N LEU A 110 -9.14 5.98 21.64
CA LEU A 110 -7.81 6.10 21.08
C LEU A 110 -6.71 5.98 22.16
N ALA A 111 -6.88 6.65 23.30
CA ALA A 111 -5.93 6.58 24.40
C ALA A 111 -5.81 5.14 24.97
N ARG A 112 -6.94 4.45 25.16
CA ARG A 112 -6.96 3.04 25.58
C ARG A 112 -6.31 2.12 24.55
N ALA A 113 -6.55 2.35 23.26
CA ALA A 113 -5.92 1.61 22.18
C ALA A 113 -4.39 1.81 22.18
N GLY A 114 -3.92 3.05 22.32
CA GLY A 114 -2.49 3.38 22.39
C GLY A 114 -1.79 2.73 23.58
N GLY A 115 -2.42 2.73 24.76
CA GLY A 115 -1.91 2.02 25.95
C GLY A 115 -1.79 0.51 25.71
N ARG A 116 -2.82 -0.11 25.15
CA ARG A 116 -2.83 -1.55 24.82
C ARG A 116 -1.76 -1.92 23.79
N ILE A 117 -1.64 -1.14 22.71
CA ILE A 117 -0.61 -1.31 21.68
C ILE A 117 0.77 -1.18 22.31
N GLY A 118 0.99 -0.14 23.11
CA GLY A 118 2.27 0.11 23.78
C GLY A 118 2.72 -1.08 24.65
N LEU A 119 1.84 -1.60 25.48
CA LEU A 119 2.11 -2.77 26.33
C LEU A 119 2.47 -4.02 25.51
N LYS A 120 1.74 -4.27 24.40
CA LYS A 120 1.99 -5.44 23.55
C LYS A 120 3.31 -5.30 22.77
N VAL A 121 3.63 -4.11 22.26
CA VAL A 121 4.91 -3.81 21.60
C VAL A 121 6.07 -3.97 22.59
N GLN A 122 5.94 -3.48 23.82
CA GLN A 122 6.95 -3.67 24.87
C GLN A 122 7.19 -5.15 25.18
N LYS A 123 6.14 -5.98 25.26
CA LYS A 123 6.29 -7.43 25.46
C LYS A 123 7.07 -8.10 24.33
N VAL A 124 6.85 -7.69 23.07
CA VAL A 124 7.64 -8.19 21.92
C VAL A 124 9.09 -7.76 22.05
N LYS A 125 9.35 -6.50 22.37
CA LYS A 125 10.71 -5.98 22.57
C LYS A 125 11.44 -6.72 23.71
N ALA A 126 10.77 -6.97 24.84
CA ALA A 126 11.33 -7.67 26.00
C ALA A 126 11.74 -9.13 25.67
N ARG A 127 11.11 -9.75 24.66
CA ARG A 127 11.49 -11.08 24.13
C ARG A 127 12.71 -11.03 23.21
N GLY A 128 13.33 -9.87 23.00
CA GLY A 128 14.54 -9.71 22.20
C GLY A 128 14.31 -9.53 20.70
N PHE A 129 13.05 -9.36 20.24
CA PHE A 129 12.78 -9.08 18.85
C PHE A 129 13.35 -7.72 18.42
N GLN A 130 13.90 -7.67 17.22
CA GLN A 130 14.49 -6.46 16.65
C GLN A 130 13.52 -5.72 15.72
N GLN A 131 12.63 -6.45 15.08
CA GLN A 131 11.63 -5.92 14.16
C GLN A 131 10.27 -6.54 14.44
N LEU A 132 9.21 -5.75 14.24
CA LEU A 132 7.83 -6.19 14.30
C LEU A 132 7.12 -5.74 13.03
N VAL A 133 6.71 -6.68 12.19
CA VAL A 133 5.86 -6.43 11.03
C VAL A 133 4.39 -6.63 11.43
N ILE A 134 3.58 -5.62 11.20
CA ILE A 134 2.13 -5.65 11.43
C ILE A 134 1.48 -5.51 10.06
N SER A 135 0.77 -6.53 9.61
CA SER A 135 0.15 -6.54 8.28
C SER A 135 -1.35 -6.71 8.36
N ASP A 136 -2.07 -5.68 7.95
CA ASP A 136 -3.53 -5.71 7.81
C ASP A 136 -3.97 -4.65 6.78
N GLU A 137 -4.56 -5.07 5.69
CA GLU A 137 -5.04 -4.19 4.62
C GLU A 137 -6.21 -3.30 5.04
N ASN A 138 -6.94 -3.68 6.10
CA ASN A 138 -8.04 -2.85 6.63
C ASN A 138 -7.54 -1.62 7.42
N LEU A 139 -6.25 -1.49 7.67
CA LEU A 139 -5.71 -0.29 8.34
C LEU A 139 -5.97 0.97 7.51
N ILE A 140 -5.70 0.92 6.21
CA ILE A 140 -5.86 2.07 5.32
C ILE A 140 -7.32 2.38 4.97
N GLY A 141 -8.20 1.38 5.03
CA GLY A 141 -9.61 1.52 4.67
C GLY A 141 -10.25 0.18 4.35
N THR A 142 -11.38 0.19 3.65
CA THR A 142 -12.06 -1.03 3.21
C THR A 142 -12.46 -0.94 1.75
N MET A 143 -12.46 -2.08 1.04
CA MET A 143 -12.96 -2.15 -0.34
C MET A 143 -14.40 -1.65 -0.46
N ARG A 144 -15.25 -1.99 0.52
CA ARG A 144 -16.65 -1.55 0.55
C ARG A 144 -16.77 -0.02 0.51
N ARG A 145 -15.91 0.70 1.24
CA ARG A 145 -15.91 2.16 1.21
C ARG A 145 -15.40 2.69 -0.12
N ASN A 146 -14.36 2.07 -0.67
CA ASN A 146 -13.83 2.47 -1.97
C ASN A 146 -14.89 2.34 -3.07
N ILE A 147 -15.63 1.22 -3.08
CA ILE A 147 -16.72 0.98 -4.04
C ILE A 147 -17.86 2.00 -3.85
N ARG A 148 -18.33 2.18 -2.61
CA ARG A 148 -19.41 3.12 -2.30
C ARG A 148 -19.08 4.56 -2.69
N ASP A 149 -17.86 4.98 -2.40
CA ASP A 149 -17.40 6.35 -2.64
C ASP A 149 -16.74 6.47 -4.04
N MET A 150 -16.65 5.38 -4.83
CA MET A 150 -16.00 5.27 -6.14
C MET A 150 -14.59 5.89 -6.16
N ARG A 151 -13.86 5.77 -5.07
CA ARG A 151 -12.53 6.37 -4.86
C ARG A 151 -11.62 5.43 -4.10
N ILE A 152 -10.32 5.44 -4.45
CA ILE A 152 -9.33 4.68 -3.69
C ILE A 152 -9.05 5.35 -2.34
N TYR A 153 -9.33 4.65 -1.25
CA TYR A 153 -9.04 5.02 0.14
C TYR A 153 -9.33 6.50 0.50
N PRO A 154 -10.58 6.96 0.37
CA PRO A 154 -10.93 8.38 0.58
C PRO A 154 -10.65 8.89 2.00
N ALA A 155 -10.49 8.01 2.98
CA ALA A 155 -10.19 8.37 4.37
C ALA A 155 -8.80 7.91 4.84
N ALA A 156 -7.84 7.72 3.93
CA ALA A 156 -6.51 7.24 4.28
C ALA A 156 -5.83 8.14 5.32
N GLY A 157 -5.80 9.45 5.10
CA GLY A 157 -5.16 10.41 5.99
C GLY A 157 -5.77 10.41 7.40
N GLU A 158 -7.10 10.49 7.53
CA GLU A 158 -7.78 10.44 8.83
C GLU A 158 -7.43 9.17 9.62
N ARG A 159 -7.48 8.03 8.94
CA ARG A 159 -7.18 6.74 9.58
C ARG A 159 -5.73 6.66 10.01
N MET A 160 -4.80 7.07 9.14
CA MET A 160 -3.37 7.04 9.42
C MET A 160 -2.98 8.00 10.55
N ALA A 161 -3.59 9.18 10.63
CA ALA A 161 -3.39 10.10 11.76
C ALA A 161 -3.74 9.44 13.11
N ARG A 162 -4.83 8.67 13.15
CA ARG A 162 -5.22 7.94 14.37
C ARG A 162 -4.25 6.80 14.70
N TYR A 163 -3.75 6.06 13.70
CA TYR A 163 -2.70 5.06 13.92
C TYR A 163 -1.39 5.70 14.35
N HIS A 164 -1.02 6.85 13.78
CA HIS A 164 0.16 7.59 14.20
C HIS A 164 0.10 7.94 15.69
N VAL A 165 -1.03 8.46 16.16
CA VAL A 165 -1.24 8.75 17.59
C VAL A 165 -1.21 7.47 18.44
N ALA A 166 -1.86 6.39 18.00
CA ALA A 166 -1.96 5.15 18.77
C ALA A 166 -0.60 4.44 18.94
N PHE A 167 0.23 4.42 17.89
CA PHE A 167 1.57 3.84 17.96
C PHE A 167 2.60 4.80 18.57
N GLY A 168 2.39 6.11 18.40
CA GLY A 168 3.32 7.16 18.85
C GLY A 168 4.72 6.97 18.25
N PRO A 169 5.78 7.31 18.98
CA PRO A 169 7.15 7.26 18.48
C PRO A 169 7.67 5.83 18.24
N ARG A 170 6.88 4.80 18.48
CA ARG A 170 7.27 3.39 18.25
C ARG A 170 7.24 3.04 16.77
N LEU A 171 6.35 3.68 16.00
CA LEU A 171 6.22 3.44 14.58
C LEU A 171 7.42 4.00 13.84
N THR A 172 8.10 3.16 13.05
CA THR A 172 9.31 3.55 12.32
C THR A 172 9.05 3.65 10.81
N ARG A 173 8.19 2.77 10.31
CA ARG A 173 7.95 2.64 8.86
C ARG A 173 6.52 2.25 8.57
N VAL A 174 6.00 2.79 7.48
CA VAL A 174 4.76 2.36 6.83
C VAL A 174 5.11 1.83 5.44
N VAL A 175 4.54 0.70 5.07
CA VAL A 175 4.72 0.09 3.76
C VAL A 175 3.38 -0.01 3.07
N LEU A 176 3.25 0.62 1.91
CA LEU A 176 2.06 0.60 1.08
C LEU A 176 2.35 -0.20 -0.20
N SER A 177 1.64 -1.30 -0.43
CA SER A 177 1.64 -1.93 -1.75
C SER A 177 0.59 -1.25 -2.62
N ILE A 178 0.99 -0.74 -3.78
CA ILE A 178 0.10 -0.15 -4.80
C ILE A 178 -0.07 -1.11 -5.96
N ARG A 179 -1.08 -0.89 -6.79
CA ARG A 179 -1.39 -1.70 -7.97
C ARG A 179 -1.96 -0.81 -9.06
N GLY A 180 -1.69 -1.13 -10.33
CA GLY A 180 -2.28 -0.42 -11.47
C GLY A 180 -3.78 -0.24 -11.26
N GLN A 181 -4.28 0.99 -11.42
CA GLN A 181 -5.64 1.36 -11.02
C GLN A 181 -6.71 0.51 -11.71
N GLU A 182 -6.54 0.27 -13.00
CA GLU A 182 -7.43 -0.61 -13.76
C GLU A 182 -7.48 -2.02 -13.15
N SER A 183 -6.33 -2.66 -12.99
CA SER A 183 -6.24 -4.02 -12.45
C SER A 183 -6.67 -4.10 -10.99
N TYR A 184 -6.50 -3.00 -10.24
CA TYR A 184 -7.02 -2.85 -8.88
C TYR A 184 -8.54 -2.88 -8.87
N TRP A 185 -9.19 -2.02 -9.66
CA TRP A 185 -10.64 -1.90 -9.70
C TRP A 185 -11.29 -3.15 -10.28
N LYS A 186 -10.74 -3.74 -11.36
CA LYS A 186 -11.20 -5.04 -11.88
C LYS A 186 -11.23 -6.09 -10.76
N SER A 187 -10.17 -6.18 -10.00
CA SER A 187 -10.07 -7.16 -8.91
C SER A 187 -10.97 -6.85 -7.72
N VAL A 188 -11.17 -5.56 -7.39
CA VAL A 188 -12.06 -5.13 -6.29
C VAL A 188 -13.52 -5.38 -6.65
N LEU A 189 -13.93 -4.99 -7.85
CA LEU A 189 -15.30 -5.17 -8.33
C LEU A 189 -15.64 -6.67 -8.46
N SER A 190 -14.79 -7.46 -9.12
CA SER A 190 -14.97 -8.92 -9.24
C SER A 190 -15.11 -9.60 -7.87
N TYR A 191 -14.24 -9.26 -6.92
CA TYR A 191 -14.29 -9.85 -5.57
C TYR A 191 -15.55 -9.49 -4.78
N ASN A 192 -16.14 -8.35 -5.07
CA ASN A 192 -17.32 -7.88 -4.34
C ASN A 192 -18.62 -8.02 -5.13
N LEU A 193 -18.57 -8.48 -6.39
CA LEU A 193 -19.75 -8.54 -7.27
C LEU A 193 -20.88 -9.32 -6.63
N GLU A 194 -20.59 -10.46 -6.05
CA GLU A 194 -21.54 -11.25 -5.27
C GLU A 194 -22.28 -10.43 -4.20
N ARG A 195 -21.61 -9.46 -3.57
CA ARG A 195 -22.18 -8.63 -2.50
C ARG A 195 -22.84 -7.36 -3.02
N ILE A 196 -22.36 -6.84 -4.15
CA ILE A 196 -22.91 -5.66 -4.81
C ILE A 196 -24.24 -6.03 -5.48
N GLY A 197 -24.33 -7.25 -6.02
CA GLY A 197 -25.50 -7.82 -6.66
C GLY A 197 -25.66 -7.44 -8.13
N CYS A 198 -24.95 -6.42 -8.62
CA CYS A 198 -24.98 -5.99 -10.02
C CYS A 198 -23.66 -5.34 -10.43
N VAL A 199 -23.43 -5.29 -11.73
CA VAL A 199 -22.31 -4.54 -12.32
C VAL A 199 -22.59 -3.04 -12.16
N PRO A 200 -21.60 -2.22 -11.79
CA PRO A 200 -21.76 -0.77 -11.79
C PRO A 200 -22.18 -0.25 -13.15
N SER A 201 -22.99 0.79 -13.17
CA SER A 201 -23.42 1.47 -14.41
C SER A 201 -22.22 2.06 -15.16
N GLU A 202 -22.40 2.33 -16.45
CA GLU A 202 -21.38 2.98 -17.28
C GLU A 202 -20.94 4.33 -16.71
N ALA A 203 -21.88 5.10 -16.16
CA ALA A 203 -21.57 6.37 -15.50
C ALA A 203 -20.69 6.18 -14.24
N GLU A 204 -20.95 5.15 -13.44
CA GLU A 204 -20.13 4.81 -12.28
C GLU A 204 -18.74 4.30 -12.68
N LEU A 205 -18.66 3.45 -13.72
CA LEU A 205 -17.38 2.98 -14.27
C LEU A 205 -16.55 4.14 -14.84
N THR A 206 -17.20 5.06 -15.56
CA THR A 206 -16.55 6.28 -16.05
C THR A 206 -16.06 7.15 -14.90
N HIS A 207 -16.88 7.33 -13.86
CA HIS A 207 -16.46 8.09 -12.68
C HIS A 207 -15.25 7.45 -11.96
N ILE A 208 -15.19 6.13 -11.90
CA ILE A 208 -14.04 5.39 -11.37
C ILE A 208 -12.80 5.64 -12.24
N ALA A 209 -12.95 5.53 -13.56
CA ALA A 209 -11.84 5.60 -14.51
C ALA A 209 -11.24 7.01 -14.65
N THR A 210 -12.09 8.04 -14.58
CA THR A 210 -11.68 9.44 -14.74
C THR A 210 -11.61 10.21 -13.43
N GLY A 211 -11.82 9.53 -12.30
CA GLY A 211 -11.79 10.14 -10.99
C GLY A 211 -10.42 10.74 -10.67
N PRO A 212 -10.38 11.94 -10.04
CA PRO A 212 -9.13 12.66 -9.84
C PRO A 212 -8.20 12.04 -8.78
N ARG A 213 -8.68 11.04 -8.02
CA ARG A 213 -7.90 10.47 -6.92
C ARG A 213 -7.04 9.30 -7.38
N SER A 214 -5.73 9.46 -7.24
CA SER A 214 -4.70 8.50 -7.61
C SER A 214 -3.95 7.92 -6.39
N TRP A 215 -2.93 7.09 -6.62
CA TRP A 215 -2.03 6.63 -5.55
C TRP A 215 -1.19 7.77 -4.98
N ARG A 216 -0.86 8.77 -5.79
CA ARG A 216 -0.16 9.96 -5.32
C ARG A 216 -0.94 10.65 -4.19
N ASP A 217 -2.25 10.83 -4.34
CA ASP A 217 -3.09 11.43 -3.30
C ASP A 217 -3.12 10.59 -2.02
N VAL A 218 -3.24 9.26 -2.17
CA VAL A 218 -3.24 8.34 -1.02
C VAL A 218 -1.91 8.39 -0.27
N ILE A 219 -0.78 8.42 -0.99
CA ILE A 219 0.55 8.50 -0.40
C ILE A 219 0.75 9.85 0.29
N THR A 220 0.33 10.94 -0.34
CA THR A 220 0.37 12.28 0.23
C THR A 220 -0.44 12.38 1.51
N ASP A 221 -1.67 11.85 1.52
CA ASP A 221 -2.51 11.78 2.72
C ASP A 221 -1.82 11.03 3.87
N ILE A 222 -1.17 9.90 3.57
CA ILE A 222 -0.43 9.10 4.56
C ILE A 222 0.76 9.90 5.09
N ALA A 223 1.53 10.54 4.22
CA ALA A 223 2.72 11.31 4.58
C ALA A 223 2.35 12.51 5.48
N CYS A 224 1.31 13.25 5.12
CA CYS A 224 0.81 14.36 5.93
C CYS A 224 0.29 13.89 7.30
N ALA A 225 -0.32 12.71 7.35
CA ALA A 225 -0.90 12.16 8.57
C ALA A 225 0.14 11.53 9.53
N MET A 226 1.33 11.19 9.03
CA MET A 226 2.35 10.45 9.77
C MET A 226 3.73 11.13 9.71
N PRO A 227 3.87 12.36 10.21
CA PRO A 227 5.15 13.08 10.15
C PRO A 227 6.27 12.31 10.86
N GLY A 228 7.42 12.21 10.21
CA GLY A 228 8.62 11.54 10.74
C GLY A 228 8.60 10.01 10.63
N VAL A 229 7.57 9.43 10.01
CA VAL A 229 7.51 8.00 9.69
C VAL A 229 7.97 7.80 8.25
N GLU A 230 8.87 6.85 8.02
CA GLU A 230 9.32 6.48 6.68
C GLU A 230 8.20 5.78 5.91
N ILE A 231 7.91 6.21 4.69
CA ILE A 231 6.90 5.60 3.83
C ILE A 231 7.61 4.90 2.67
N VAL A 232 7.39 3.58 2.56
CA VAL A 232 7.92 2.74 1.49
C VAL A 232 6.76 2.27 0.61
N VAL A 233 6.89 2.46 -0.69
CA VAL A 233 5.88 2.07 -1.68
C VAL A 233 6.38 0.89 -2.50
N LEU A 234 5.56 -0.15 -2.63
CA LEU A 234 5.87 -1.39 -3.33
C LEU A 234 4.85 -1.63 -4.45
N PRO A 235 5.25 -1.60 -5.72
CA PRO A 235 4.36 -1.97 -6.83
C PRO A 235 3.97 -3.45 -6.76
N HIS A 236 2.68 -3.75 -6.80
CA HIS A 236 2.14 -5.11 -6.79
C HIS A 236 2.74 -5.96 -7.92
N GLU A 237 2.91 -5.39 -9.08
CA GLU A 237 3.41 -6.04 -10.29
C GLU A 237 4.82 -6.63 -10.10
N ARG A 238 5.59 -6.07 -9.17
CA ARG A 238 6.96 -6.52 -8.83
C ARG A 238 6.98 -7.54 -7.69
N PHE A 239 6.04 -7.44 -6.75
CA PHE A 239 6.10 -8.16 -5.47
C PHE A 239 4.96 -9.17 -5.24
N ALA A 240 3.99 -9.28 -6.17
CA ALA A 240 2.79 -10.10 -5.97
C ALA A 240 3.08 -11.56 -5.64
N THR A 241 4.02 -12.18 -6.36
CA THR A 241 4.38 -13.60 -6.24
C THR A 241 5.68 -13.83 -5.47
N ARG A 242 6.19 -12.79 -4.81
CA ARG A 242 7.52 -12.77 -4.19
C ARG A 242 7.45 -12.21 -2.76
N PRO A 243 6.76 -12.93 -1.83
CA PRO A 243 6.60 -12.45 -0.46
C PRO A 243 7.93 -12.29 0.29
N GLU A 244 8.95 -13.09 -0.04
CA GLU A 244 10.31 -12.94 0.50
C GLU A 244 10.96 -11.63 0.06
N ALA A 245 10.84 -11.26 -1.21
CA ALA A 245 11.33 -9.98 -1.72
C ALA A 245 10.58 -8.79 -1.10
N ARG A 246 9.25 -8.93 -0.96
CA ARG A 246 8.42 -7.95 -0.24
C ARG A 246 8.91 -7.76 1.20
N LEU A 247 9.16 -8.86 1.92
CA LEU A 247 9.67 -8.79 3.30
C LEU A 247 11.06 -8.17 3.35
N ALA A 248 11.94 -8.49 2.39
CA ALA A 248 13.26 -7.88 2.26
C ALA A 248 13.15 -6.36 2.09
N ALA A 249 12.30 -5.90 1.18
CA ALA A 249 12.06 -4.47 0.93
C ALA A 249 11.50 -3.75 2.18
N MET A 250 10.62 -4.41 2.95
CA MET A 250 10.06 -3.85 4.18
C MET A 250 11.09 -3.72 5.29
N THR A 251 11.96 -4.70 5.45
CA THR A 251 12.78 -4.91 6.65
C THR A 251 14.26 -4.63 6.45
N GLY A 252 14.73 -4.53 5.20
CA GLY A 252 16.14 -4.45 4.85
C GLY A 252 16.91 -5.76 5.06
N ARG A 253 16.22 -6.90 5.27
CA ARG A 253 16.85 -8.20 5.50
C ARG A 253 17.16 -8.88 4.17
N ALA A 254 18.28 -9.59 4.12
CA ALA A 254 18.66 -10.44 3.00
C ALA A 254 18.53 -11.92 3.34
N GLY A 255 18.61 -12.80 2.34
CA GLY A 255 18.66 -14.25 2.55
C GLY A 255 17.38 -14.87 3.12
N LEU A 256 16.24 -14.22 2.94
CA LEU A 256 14.95 -14.73 3.46
C LEU A 256 14.54 -16.04 2.80
N THR A 257 13.94 -16.91 3.58
CA THR A 257 13.47 -18.22 3.11
C THR A 257 12.44 -18.09 1.98
N ARG A 258 12.52 -18.99 0.99
CA ARG A 258 11.52 -19.10 -0.09
C ARG A 258 10.46 -20.18 0.16
N ARG A 259 10.52 -20.85 1.32
CA ARG A 259 9.51 -21.82 1.70
C ARG A 259 8.14 -21.13 1.78
N HIS A 260 7.10 -21.73 1.26
CA HIS A 260 5.74 -21.16 1.16
C HIS A 260 5.61 -19.85 0.35
N ALA A 261 6.64 -19.44 -0.40
CA ALA A 261 6.63 -18.19 -1.16
C ALA A 261 5.73 -18.23 -2.39
N ARG A 262 5.46 -19.41 -2.94
CA ARG A 262 4.66 -19.59 -4.17
C ARG A 262 3.18 -19.85 -3.93
N GLU A 263 2.74 -19.89 -2.69
CA GLU A 263 1.36 -20.15 -2.33
C GLU A 263 0.51 -18.89 -2.52
N MET A 264 -0.27 -18.89 -3.62
CA MET A 264 -1.13 -17.76 -3.98
C MET A 264 -2.55 -17.99 -3.50
N LEU A 265 -2.98 -17.15 -2.56
CA LEU A 265 -4.30 -17.19 -1.93
C LEU A 265 -5.16 -16.02 -2.40
N ASN A 266 -6.48 -16.19 -2.36
CA ASN A 266 -7.45 -15.14 -2.71
C ASN A 266 -7.25 -14.53 -4.10
N ARG A 267 -7.05 -15.34 -5.12
CA ARG A 267 -7.02 -14.90 -6.52
C ARG A 267 -8.34 -14.24 -6.90
N SER A 268 -8.33 -13.37 -7.90
CA SER A 268 -9.56 -12.85 -8.47
C SER A 268 -10.38 -13.98 -9.07
N PRO A 269 -11.70 -14.01 -8.86
CA PRO A 269 -12.56 -15.02 -9.46
C PRO A 269 -12.51 -14.94 -10.99
N THR A 270 -12.66 -16.08 -11.65
CA THR A 270 -12.84 -16.15 -13.10
C THR A 270 -14.32 -15.94 -13.45
N MET A 271 -14.62 -15.70 -14.73
CA MET A 271 -16.00 -15.52 -15.19
C MET A 271 -16.94 -16.68 -14.77
N PRO A 272 -16.58 -17.96 -14.95
CA PRO A 272 -17.45 -19.05 -14.51
C PRO A 272 -17.76 -19.02 -13.01
N VAL A 273 -16.76 -18.64 -12.19
CA VAL A 273 -16.94 -18.52 -10.73
C VAL A 273 -17.88 -17.36 -10.38
N LEU A 274 -17.81 -16.26 -11.12
CA LEU A 274 -18.70 -15.10 -10.92
C LEU A 274 -20.14 -15.44 -11.30
N HIS A 275 -20.36 -16.14 -12.44
CA HIS A 275 -21.68 -16.63 -12.85
C HIS A 275 -22.29 -17.54 -11.79
N ALA A 276 -21.57 -18.58 -11.39
CA ALA A 276 -22.05 -19.52 -10.38
C ALA A 276 -22.38 -18.82 -9.04
N ALA A 277 -21.61 -17.80 -8.65
CA ALA A 277 -21.85 -17.05 -7.41
C ALA A 277 -23.12 -16.19 -7.49
N LEU A 278 -23.46 -15.61 -8.64
CA LEU A 278 -24.70 -14.85 -8.85
C LEU A 278 -25.90 -15.80 -8.93
N GLU A 279 -25.83 -16.87 -9.69
CA GLU A 279 -26.88 -17.89 -9.81
C GLU A 279 -27.24 -18.52 -8.46
N ALA A 280 -26.23 -18.83 -7.63
CA ALA A 280 -26.45 -19.35 -6.28
C ALA A 280 -27.27 -18.41 -5.38
N ARG A 281 -27.37 -17.13 -5.75
CA ARG A 281 -28.19 -16.12 -5.07
C ARG A 281 -29.53 -15.88 -5.75
N GLY A 282 -29.84 -16.63 -6.79
CA GLY A 282 -31.04 -16.41 -7.59
C GLY A 282 -30.99 -15.14 -8.46
N ALA A 283 -29.79 -14.61 -8.71
CA ALA A 283 -29.59 -13.48 -9.58
C ALA A 283 -29.26 -13.97 -11.00
N ASP A 284 -29.95 -13.41 -12.00
CA ASP A 284 -29.58 -13.63 -13.40
C ASP A 284 -28.29 -12.84 -13.71
N ALA A 285 -27.24 -13.56 -14.04
CA ALA A 285 -25.94 -12.97 -14.33
C ALA A 285 -26.00 -11.99 -15.51
N GLN A 286 -26.81 -12.28 -16.54
CA GLN A 286 -27.01 -11.38 -17.68
C GLN A 286 -27.78 -10.13 -17.29
N ALA A 287 -28.86 -10.27 -16.52
CA ALA A 287 -29.63 -9.14 -16.00
C ALA A 287 -28.80 -8.27 -15.06
N CYS A 288 -27.78 -8.86 -14.38
CA CYS A 288 -26.79 -8.13 -13.61
C CYS A 288 -25.68 -7.47 -14.44
N GLY A 289 -25.74 -7.56 -15.79
CA GLY A 289 -24.75 -6.96 -16.70
C GLY A 289 -23.47 -7.81 -16.90
N LEU A 290 -23.46 -9.05 -16.43
CA LEU A 290 -22.31 -9.95 -16.59
C LEU A 290 -22.46 -10.80 -17.87
N ASN A 291 -22.10 -10.25 -19.01
CA ASN A 291 -22.23 -10.91 -20.31
C ASN A 291 -21.03 -11.85 -20.59
N PRO A 292 -21.25 -13.14 -20.91
CA PRO A 292 -20.16 -14.12 -21.09
C PRO A 292 -19.22 -13.83 -22.25
N GLY A 293 -19.64 -13.08 -23.26
CA GLY A 293 -18.88 -12.80 -24.48
C GLY A 293 -18.19 -11.44 -24.52
N LEU A 294 -18.41 -10.57 -23.56
CA LEU A 294 -17.89 -9.21 -23.56
C LEU A 294 -16.84 -9.05 -22.45
N ASN A 295 -15.70 -8.49 -22.81
CA ASN A 295 -14.68 -7.99 -21.87
C ASN A 295 -14.03 -9.05 -20.97
N THR A 296 -13.58 -10.18 -21.52
CA THR A 296 -12.79 -11.16 -20.78
C THR A 296 -11.32 -11.10 -21.20
N GLU A 297 -10.48 -10.56 -20.35
CA GLU A 297 -9.03 -10.79 -20.48
C GLU A 297 -8.65 -12.07 -19.73
N ARG A 298 -8.11 -13.07 -20.46
CA ARG A 298 -7.62 -14.33 -19.88
C ARG A 298 -8.62 -15.02 -18.93
N GLY A 299 -9.94 -14.95 -19.25
CA GLY A 299 -10.99 -15.55 -18.43
C GLY A 299 -11.38 -14.77 -17.17
N HIS A 300 -10.85 -13.56 -16.97
CA HIS A 300 -11.25 -12.64 -15.91
C HIS A 300 -12.16 -11.53 -16.45
N TRP A 301 -13.09 -11.12 -15.63
CA TRP A 301 -14.01 -10.05 -15.97
C TRP A 301 -13.30 -8.69 -16.04
N ASN A 302 -13.55 -7.95 -17.12
CA ASN A 302 -13.17 -6.56 -17.29
C ASN A 302 -14.44 -5.70 -17.56
N PRO A 303 -14.87 -4.88 -16.60
CA PRO A 303 -16.04 -4.01 -16.80
C PRO A 303 -15.73 -2.73 -17.56
N PHE A 304 -14.47 -2.40 -17.80
CA PHE A 304 -14.05 -1.13 -18.37
C PHE A 304 -13.88 -1.21 -19.88
N THR A 305 -14.20 -0.11 -20.57
CA THR A 305 -13.86 0.09 -21.98
C THR A 305 -12.35 0.32 -22.14
N ASP A 306 -11.86 0.22 -23.37
CA ASP A 306 -10.45 0.50 -23.68
C ASP A 306 -10.07 1.94 -23.33
N LEU A 307 -10.97 2.91 -23.55
CA LEU A 307 -10.75 4.30 -23.18
C LEU A 307 -10.63 4.48 -21.66
N GLN A 308 -11.53 3.86 -20.90
CA GLN A 308 -11.48 3.87 -19.42
C GLN A 308 -10.24 3.18 -18.88
N SER A 309 -9.87 2.04 -19.48
CA SER A 309 -8.65 1.29 -19.13
C SER A 309 -7.40 2.11 -19.42
N GLY A 310 -7.36 2.79 -20.59
CA GLY A 310 -6.27 3.69 -20.98
C GLY A 310 -6.09 4.85 -20.00
N ALA A 311 -7.17 5.53 -19.62
CA ALA A 311 -7.11 6.64 -18.65
C ALA A 311 -6.55 6.20 -17.28
N MET A 312 -6.98 5.03 -16.79
CA MET A 312 -6.45 4.49 -15.53
C MET A 312 -4.99 4.02 -15.62
N ALA A 313 -4.59 3.52 -16.79
CA ALA A 313 -3.20 3.11 -17.02
C ALA A 313 -2.27 4.33 -17.07
N GLU A 314 -2.69 5.42 -17.69
CA GLU A 314 -1.99 6.70 -17.73
C GLU A 314 -1.84 7.28 -16.33
N ALA A 315 -2.92 7.38 -15.57
CA ALA A 315 -2.89 7.86 -14.20
C ALA A 315 -1.91 7.05 -13.32
N TYR A 316 -1.83 5.72 -13.53
CA TYR A 316 -0.86 4.90 -12.79
C TYR A 316 0.57 5.09 -13.27
N ALA A 317 0.77 5.33 -14.56
CA ALA A 317 2.09 5.65 -15.11
C ALA A 317 2.60 6.98 -14.53
N ASP A 318 1.75 7.98 -14.39
CA ASP A 318 2.05 9.27 -13.76
C ASP A 318 2.39 9.10 -12.27
N ASP A 319 1.63 8.29 -11.53
CA ASP A 319 1.94 7.95 -10.13
C ASP A 319 3.34 7.33 -10.00
N LEU A 320 3.68 6.36 -10.88
CA LEU A 320 5.00 5.72 -10.87
C LEU A 320 6.12 6.68 -11.28
N TYR A 321 5.87 7.55 -12.24
CA TYR A 321 6.81 8.57 -12.65
C TYR A 321 7.14 9.52 -11.49
N TRP A 322 6.11 10.05 -10.82
CA TRP A 322 6.27 10.89 -9.63
C TRP A 322 7.03 10.16 -8.50
N LEU A 323 6.73 8.89 -8.26
CA LEU A 323 7.43 8.09 -7.26
C LEU A 323 8.91 7.90 -7.60
N ARG A 324 9.24 7.65 -8.87
CA ARG A 324 10.64 7.52 -9.35
C ARG A 324 11.39 8.85 -9.29
N ALA A 325 10.70 9.95 -9.47
CA ALA A 325 11.26 11.30 -9.31
C ALA A 325 11.52 11.68 -7.83
N GLY A 326 11.24 10.77 -6.88
CA GLY A 326 11.47 10.98 -5.45
C GLY A 326 10.25 11.39 -4.65
N ALA A 327 9.05 11.39 -5.25
CA ALA A 327 7.76 11.63 -4.57
C ALA A 327 7.77 12.88 -3.67
N ASP A 328 8.39 13.96 -4.11
CA ASP A 328 8.57 15.22 -3.36
C ASP A 328 9.17 15.00 -1.95
N GLY A 329 9.96 13.94 -1.76
CA GLY A 329 10.53 13.54 -0.47
C GLY A 329 9.54 12.85 0.48
N LEU A 330 8.31 12.58 0.06
CA LEU A 330 7.25 12.03 0.91
C LEU A 330 7.33 10.51 1.06
N ALA A 331 7.84 9.81 0.06
CA ALA A 331 7.88 8.35 0.04
C ALA A 331 9.08 7.82 -0.76
N ILE A 332 9.44 6.57 -0.50
CA ILE A 332 10.50 5.85 -1.20
C ILE A 332 9.85 4.74 -2.03
N LEU A 333 10.01 4.80 -3.34
CA LEU A 333 9.65 3.68 -4.20
C LEU A 333 10.74 2.61 -4.10
N THR A 334 10.35 1.38 -3.79
CA THR A 334 11.25 0.23 -3.89
C THR A 334 10.86 -0.58 -5.11
N GLU A 335 11.66 -0.47 -6.14
CA GLU A 335 11.69 -1.41 -7.26
C GLU A 335 12.83 -2.37 -6.98
N GLU A 336 12.57 -3.68 -7.13
CA GLU A 336 13.63 -4.65 -6.94
C GLU A 336 14.70 -4.39 -7.99
N SER A 337 15.90 -4.05 -7.53
CA SER A 337 17.09 -4.11 -8.39
C SER A 337 17.14 -5.52 -8.97
N GLN A 338 17.14 -5.66 -10.29
CA GLN A 338 17.60 -6.92 -10.88
C GLN A 338 18.95 -7.21 -10.22
N PRO A 339 19.24 -8.46 -9.81
CA PRO A 339 20.59 -8.76 -9.34
C PRO A 339 21.52 -8.23 -10.43
N GLU A 340 22.40 -7.30 -10.06
CA GLU A 340 23.52 -6.95 -10.91
C GLU A 340 24.17 -8.27 -11.31
N THR A 341 23.92 -8.72 -12.53
CA THR A 341 24.82 -9.63 -13.18
C THR A 341 26.12 -8.84 -13.17
N ALA A 342 27.07 -9.26 -12.32
CA ALA A 342 28.39 -8.71 -12.27
C ALA A 342 28.99 -8.82 -13.68
N GLY A 343 28.63 -7.86 -14.51
CA GLY A 343 29.22 -7.63 -15.80
C GLY A 343 30.62 -7.19 -15.51
N LYS A 344 31.58 -8.08 -15.78
CA LYS A 344 32.98 -7.74 -15.87
C LYS A 344 33.08 -6.46 -16.72
N HIS A 345 33.43 -5.35 -16.07
CA HIS A 345 33.83 -4.17 -16.78
C HIS A 345 34.97 -4.59 -17.72
N PRO A 346 34.87 -4.38 -19.04
CA PRO A 346 36.05 -4.51 -19.90
C PRO A 346 37.04 -3.48 -19.37
N ALA A 347 38.23 -3.95 -19.06
CA ALA A 347 39.35 -3.11 -18.64
C ALA A 347 39.51 -1.97 -19.65
N ALA A 348 39.58 -0.74 -19.15
CA ALA A 348 39.86 0.44 -19.96
C ALA A 348 41.14 0.23 -20.71
N GLY A 349 41.02 -0.04 -22.01
CA GLY A 349 42.15 -0.07 -22.95
C GLY A 349 42.66 1.34 -23.12
N SER A 350 43.93 1.55 -22.81
CA SER A 350 44.65 2.79 -23.04
C SER A 350 44.56 3.23 -24.51
N PRO A 351 44.45 4.54 -24.80
CA PRO A 351 44.40 5.03 -26.16
C PRO A 351 45.77 4.88 -26.81
N LYS A 352 45.87 4.04 -27.83
CA LYS A 352 47.01 4.07 -28.75
C LYS A 352 46.85 5.27 -29.67
N ARG A 353 47.86 6.13 -29.59
CA ARG A 353 48.12 7.32 -30.40
C ARG A 353 48.44 6.91 -31.84
N GLY A 354 47.82 7.61 -32.77
CA GLY A 354 48.03 7.99 -34.14
C GLY A 354 48.95 7.23 -35.08
N GLN A 355 48.55 7.35 -36.31
CA GLN A 355 49.21 7.30 -37.64
C GLN A 355 48.37 6.40 -38.55
N ASP A 356 48.03 6.69 -39.76
CA ASP A 356 48.54 7.62 -40.75
C ASP A 356 47.48 7.81 -41.87
N TYR A 357 47.44 9.00 -42.43
CA TYR A 357 46.73 9.33 -43.67
C TYR A 357 47.51 8.74 -44.90
N GLY A 358 46.77 8.20 -45.80
CA GLY A 358 47.37 8.05 -47.14
C GLY A 358 46.75 7.04 -48.12
N LYS A 359 46.06 7.61 -49.04
CA LYS A 359 45.98 7.32 -50.47
C LYS A 359 44.67 6.87 -51.09
N GLU A 360 44.10 7.86 -51.76
CA GLU A 360 43.25 7.67 -52.95
C GLU A 360 43.73 6.55 -53.87
N LYS A 361 42.76 5.80 -54.41
CA LYS A 361 42.82 5.41 -55.83
C LYS A 361 41.43 5.33 -56.42
N ARG A 362 41.24 6.16 -57.42
CA ARG A 362 40.16 6.15 -58.40
C ARG A 362 40.24 4.90 -59.29
N LEU A 363 39.11 4.72 -60.00
CA LEU A 363 38.91 3.99 -61.30
C LEU A 363 38.58 2.48 -61.11
N ALA A 364 37.58 1.94 -61.74
CA ALA A 364 36.76 2.25 -62.90
C ALA A 364 35.32 1.77 -62.69
#